data_e6ad4d35ffa7e35d54e7a159c9221055
#
_entry.id   e6ad4d35ffa7e35d54e7a159c9221055
#
_cell.length_a   1.000
_cell.length_b   1.000
_cell.length_c   1.000
_cell.angle_alpha   90.00
_cell.angle_beta   90.00
_cell.angle_gamma   90.00
#
_symmetry.space_group_name_H-M   'P 1'
#
loop_
_entity.id
_entity.type
_entity.pdbx_description
1 polymer ?
#
loop_
_entity_poly.entity_id
_entity_poly.type
_entity_poly.pdbx_seq_one_letter_code
_entity_poly.pdbx_strand_id
1 'polypeptide(L)'
;MRINVLQHTPNEGPGVISEWAHQRGHEIYVYHPAQFNKLPTADETDMLVILGGPMSPNDDLPWIAKERQLIKELLAQDKPMFGACFGGQQLAMTLGATVKDAPVKEVGWAPVFLKSDVIPDLPEASTVLHWHQQMFTIPN
;
A
#
# COMPACT_ATOMS: atom_id res chain seq x y z
N MET A 1 -13.62 10.47 -8.34
CA MET A 1 -13.43 9.08 -7.83
C MET A 1 -13.54 9.09 -6.32
N ARG A 2 -14.05 8.00 -5.77
CA ARG A 2 -13.96 7.70 -4.35
C ARG A 2 -12.67 6.92 -4.07
N ILE A 3 -11.76 7.55 -3.34
CA ILE A 3 -10.48 6.96 -2.94
C ILE A 3 -10.60 6.51 -1.49
N ASN A 4 -10.50 5.22 -1.25
CA ASN A 4 -10.47 4.67 0.10
C ASN A 4 -9.00 4.43 0.52
N VAL A 5 -8.65 4.90 1.71
CA VAL A 5 -7.29 4.79 2.28
C VAL A 5 -7.34 3.88 3.50
N LEU A 6 -6.46 2.88 3.53
CA LEU A 6 -6.25 2.03 4.69
C LEU A 6 -5.05 2.56 5.47
N GLN A 7 -5.31 3.14 6.62
CA GLN A 7 -4.31 3.68 7.55
C GLN A 7 -4.20 2.75 8.75
N HIS A 8 -3.00 2.23 9.03
CA HIS A 8 -2.78 1.19 10.03
C HIS A 8 -2.26 1.72 11.37
N THR A 9 -1.67 2.93 11.36
CA THR A 9 -1.19 3.60 12.58
C THR A 9 -1.70 5.04 12.64
N PRO A 10 -1.92 5.59 13.83
CA PRO A 10 -2.46 6.96 13.97
C PRO A 10 -1.59 8.05 13.33
N ASN A 11 -0.27 7.84 13.28
CA ASN A 11 0.71 8.85 12.87
C ASN A 11 1.13 8.76 11.41
N GLU A 12 0.68 7.75 10.66
CA GLU A 12 1.06 7.52 9.27
C GLU A 12 -0.16 7.68 8.35
N GLY A 13 -0.63 8.92 8.25
CA GLY A 13 -1.79 9.27 7.42
C GLY A 13 -1.44 9.47 5.95
N PRO A 14 -2.43 9.76 5.09
CA PRO A 14 -2.27 9.85 3.64
C PRO A 14 -1.43 11.05 3.16
N GLY A 15 -1.16 12.05 4.02
CA GLY A 15 -0.28 13.17 3.68
C GLY A 15 -0.61 13.82 2.33
N VAL A 16 0.38 13.96 1.49
CA VAL A 16 0.24 14.60 0.14
C VAL A 16 -0.72 13.85 -0.79
N ILE A 17 -1.03 12.58 -0.53
CA ILE A 17 -2.05 11.85 -1.29
C ILE A 17 -3.42 12.50 -1.10
N SER A 18 -3.74 12.96 0.12
CA SER A 18 -4.97 13.73 0.38
C SER A 18 -5.01 15.04 -0.41
N GLU A 19 -3.90 15.78 -0.42
CA GLU A 19 -3.80 17.04 -1.15
C GLU A 19 -3.98 16.82 -2.65
N TRP A 20 -3.29 15.81 -3.20
CA TRP A 20 -3.41 15.41 -4.59
C TRP A 20 -4.85 15.04 -4.96
N ALA A 21 -5.53 14.26 -4.11
CA ALA A 21 -6.90 13.84 -4.33
C ALA A 21 -7.86 15.05 -4.36
N HIS A 22 -7.75 15.95 -3.39
CA HIS A 22 -8.58 17.15 -3.33
C HIS A 22 -8.35 18.10 -4.52
N GLN A 23 -7.09 18.33 -4.92
CA GLN A 23 -6.74 19.15 -6.07
C GLN A 23 -7.34 18.63 -7.40
N ARG A 24 -7.60 17.32 -7.47
CA ARG A 24 -8.21 16.66 -8.64
C ARG A 24 -9.71 16.41 -8.49
N GLY A 25 -10.33 16.93 -7.44
CA GLY A 25 -11.77 16.78 -7.19
C GLY A 25 -12.17 15.35 -6.83
N HIS A 26 -11.27 14.60 -6.19
CA HIS A 26 -11.57 13.26 -5.69
C HIS A 26 -12.00 13.30 -4.23
N GLU A 27 -12.89 12.41 -3.85
CA GLU A 27 -13.29 12.20 -2.45
C GLU A 27 -12.37 11.17 -1.80
N ILE A 28 -11.89 11.45 -0.60
CA ILE A 28 -11.01 10.55 0.15
C ILE A 28 -11.65 10.15 1.48
N TYR A 29 -11.63 8.86 1.78
CA TYR A 29 -12.16 8.26 3.01
C TYR A 29 -11.08 7.41 3.65
N VAL A 30 -10.80 7.65 4.93
CA VAL A 30 -9.75 6.93 5.67
C VAL A 30 -10.38 5.89 6.57
N TYR A 31 -9.93 4.66 6.43
CA TYR A 31 -10.30 3.51 7.25
C TYR A 31 -9.12 3.10 8.13
N HIS A 32 -9.40 2.64 9.33
CA HIS A 32 -8.40 2.19 10.31
C HIS A 32 -8.62 0.71 10.66
N PRO A 33 -8.24 -0.25 9.78
CA PRO A 33 -8.55 -1.66 9.98
C PRO A 33 -7.91 -2.26 11.23
N ALA A 34 -6.69 -1.84 11.56
CA ALA A 34 -6.01 -2.29 12.78
C ALA A 34 -6.71 -1.87 14.08
N GLN A 35 -7.40 -0.73 14.06
CA GLN A 35 -8.09 -0.19 15.24
C GLN A 35 -9.55 -0.64 15.34
N PHE A 36 -10.27 -0.63 14.22
CA PHE A 36 -11.72 -0.84 14.20
C PHE A 36 -12.15 -2.13 13.48
N ASN A 37 -11.22 -2.90 12.93
CA ASN A 37 -11.50 -4.10 12.12
C ASN A 37 -12.55 -3.84 11.02
N LYS A 38 -12.56 -2.60 10.47
CA LYS A 38 -13.49 -2.15 9.45
C LYS A 38 -12.73 -1.79 8.17
N LEU A 39 -13.20 -2.34 7.06
CA LEU A 39 -12.71 -2.10 5.72
C LEU A 39 -13.84 -1.54 4.84
N PRO A 40 -13.54 -0.80 3.77
CA PRO A 40 -14.51 -0.51 2.73
C PRO A 40 -14.89 -1.78 1.97
N THR A 41 -15.97 -1.70 1.20
CA THR A 41 -16.31 -2.73 0.22
C THR A 41 -15.65 -2.43 -1.12
N ALA A 42 -15.51 -3.46 -1.97
CA ALA A 42 -14.99 -3.25 -3.32
C ALA A 42 -15.91 -2.36 -4.16
N ASP A 43 -17.24 -2.49 -4.00
CA ASP A 43 -18.22 -1.71 -4.77
C ASP A 43 -18.18 -0.22 -4.44
N GLU A 44 -17.85 0.15 -3.20
CA GLU A 44 -17.73 1.56 -2.80
C GLU A 44 -16.32 2.14 -2.99
N THR A 45 -15.42 1.41 -3.65
CA THR A 45 -14.02 1.81 -3.86
C THR A 45 -13.74 1.99 -5.34
N ASP A 46 -13.39 3.21 -5.78
CA ASP A 46 -12.88 3.44 -7.14
C ASP A 46 -11.37 3.28 -7.21
N MET A 47 -10.66 3.64 -6.14
CA MET A 47 -9.22 3.47 -5.98
C MET A 47 -8.90 3.13 -4.51
N LEU A 48 -8.00 2.18 -4.28
CA LEU A 48 -7.53 1.82 -2.94
C LEU A 48 -6.09 2.29 -2.73
N VAL A 49 -5.86 2.96 -1.60
CA VAL A 49 -4.53 3.32 -1.11
C VAL A 49 -4.27 2.56 0.20
N ILE A 50 -3.20 1.79 0.25
CA ILE A 50 -2.82 0.98 1.41
C ILE A 50 -1.52 1.53 1.97
N LEU A 51 -1.58 2.12 3.15
CA LEU A 51 -0.43 2.76 3.78
C LEU A 51 0.45 1.76 4.53
N GLY A 52 1.56 2.26 5.05
CA GLY A 52 2.50 1.49 5.86
C GLY A 52 2.00 1.19 7.27
N GLY A 53 2.84 0.50 8.02
CA GLY A 53 2.62 0.17 9.42
C GLY A 53 3.70 -0.77 9.96
N PRO A 54 3.76 -0.96 11.29
CA PRO A 54 4.80 -1.76 11.93
C PRO A 54 4.58 -3.28 11.82
N MET A 55 3.38 -3.71 11.37
CA MET A 55 3.03 -5.12 11.27
C MET A 55 3.65 -5.78 10.04
N SER A 56 3.71 -7.10 10.06
CA SER A 56 4.03 -7.93 8.89
C SER A 56 2.74 -8.43 8.23
N PRO A 57 2.69 -8.56 6.90
CA PRO A 57 1.57 -9.24 6.24
C PRO A 57 1.51 -10.73 6.57
N ASN A 58 2.55 -11.29 7.20
CA ASN A 58 2.58 -12.67 7.72
C ASN A 58 1.98 -12.78 9.13
N ASP A 59 1.65 -11.68 9.80
CA ASP A 59 1.06 -11.72 11.14
C ASP A 59 -0.35 -12.33 11.09
N ASP A 60 -0.69 -13.13 12.09
CA ASP A 60 -2.01 -13.74 12.23
C ASP A 60 -3.01 -12.75 12.87
N LEU A 61 -3.34 -11.73 12.12
CA LEU A 61 -4.32 -10.71 12.49
C LEU A 61 -5.52 -10.78 11.54
N PRO A 62 -6.76 -10.93 12.06
CA PRO A 62 -7.95 -11.15 11.22
C PRO A 62 -8.17 -10.08 10.14
N TRP A 63 -7.86 -8.82 10.42
CA TRP A 63 -8.04 -7.74 9.47
C TRP A 63 -7.03 -7.79 8.30
N ILE A 64 -5.84 -8.36 8.50
CA ILE A 64 -4.84 -8.53 7.44
C ILE A 64 -5.35 -9.47 6.34
N ALA A 65 -5.95 -10.60 6.74
CA ALA A 65 -6.55 -11.53 5.79
C ALA A 65 -7.76 -10.91 5.05
N LYS A 66 -8.59 -10.13 5.75
CA LYS A 66 -9.72 -9.42 5.15
C LYS A 66 -9.27 -8.34 4.16
N GLU A 67 -8.18 -7.64 4.45
CA GLU A 67 -7.59 -6.66 3.56
C GLU A 67 -7.10 -7.32 2.26
N ARG A 68 -6.40 -8.46 2.35
CA ARG A 68 -6.02 -9.23 1.14
C ARG A 68 -7.24 -9.71 0.35
N GLN A 69 -8.35 -10.05 1.01
CA GLN A 69 -9.57 -10.41 0.31
C GLN A 69 -10.15 -9.21 -0.46
N LEU A 70 -10.19 -8.03 0.14
CA LEU A 70 -10.59 -6.78 -0.53
C LEU A 70 -9.69 -6.49 -1.74
N ILE A 71 -8.37 -6.64 -1.58
CA ILE A 71 -7.40 -6.46 -2.68
C ILE A 71 -7.72 -7.40 -3.85
N LYS A 72 -8.02 -8.69 -3.58
CA LYS A 72 -8.40 -9.66 -4.61
C LYS A 72 -9.67 -9.25 -5.35
N GLU A 73 -10.66 -8.76 -4.64
CA GLU A 73 -11.93 -8.30 -5.22
C GLU A 73 -11.71 -7.08 -6.13
N LEU A 74 -10.85 -6.14 -5.72
CA LEU A 74 -10.51 -4.97 -6.51
C LEU A 74 -9.66 -5.31 -7.74
N LEU A 75 -8.72 -6.27 -7.62
CA LEU A 75 -7.97 -6.80 -8.75
C LEU A 75 -8.90 -7.43 -9.80
N ALA A 76 -9.89 -8.21 -9.36
CA ALA A 76 -10.87 -8.82 -10.25
C ALA A 76 -11.76 -7.80 -10.98
N GLN A 77 -11.83 -6.56 -10.48
CA GLN A 77 -12.59 -5.45 -11.06
C GLN A 77 -11.67 -4.44 -11.79
N ASP A 78 -10.40 -4.75 -12.00
CA ASP A 78 -9.39 -3.87 -12.63
C ASP A 78 -9.31 -2.48 -11.98
N LYS A 79 -9.57 -2.38 -10.67
CA LYS A 79 -9.53 -1.10 -9.96
C LYS A 79 -8.10 -0.72 -9.57
N PRO A 80 -7.72 0.57 -9.73
CA PRO A 80 -6.37 1.03 -9.41
C PRO A 80 -6.10 0.94 -7.92
N MET A 81 -4.88 0.52 -7.59
CA MET A 81 -4.40 0.43 -6.22
C MET A 81 -2.98 0.97 -6.08
N PHE A 82 -2.70 1.54 -4.93
CA PHE A 82 -1.35 1.98 -4.54
C PHE A 82 -1.05 1.45 -3.14
N GLY A 83 0.10 0.81 -2.98
CA GLY A 83 0.58 0.29 -1.70
C GLY A 83 1.95 0.84 -1.33
N ALA A 84 2.07 1.39 -0.12
CA ALA A 84 3.32 1.86 0.44
C ALA A 84 3.77 0.95 1.59
N CYS A 85 5.04 0.53 1.61
CA CYS A 85 5.64 -0.30 2.66
C CYS A 85 4.81 -1.57 2.93
N PHE A 86 4.17 -1.70 4.10
CA PHE A 86 3.25 -2.79 4.42
C PHE A 86 2.16 -2.97 3.33
N GLY A 87 1.61 -1.87 2.81
CA GLY A 87 0.62 -1.92 1.73
C GLY A 87 1.18 -2.52 0.44
N GLY A 88 2.42 -2.20 0.09
CA GLY A 88 3.11 -2.83 -1.05
C GLY A 88 3.35 -4.32 -0.83
N GLN A 89 3.68 -4.72 0.40
CA GLN A 89 3.84 -6.13 0.79
C GLN A 89 2.51 -6.90 0.69
N GLN A 90 1.40 -6.30 1.13
CA GLN A 90 0.06 -6.89 1.01
C GLN A 90 -0.36 -7.10 -0.45
N LEU A 91 -0.11 -6.11 -1.32
CA LEU A 91 -0.33 -6.23 -2.76
C LEU A 91 0.51 -7.35 -3.36
N ALA A 92 1.81 -7.36 -3.08
CA ALA A 92 2.74 -8.37 -3.59
C ALA A 92 2.31 -9.79 -3.18
N MET A 93 1.98 -10.01 -1.90
CA MET A 93 1.48 -11.31 -1.42
C MET A 93 0.17 -11.72 -2.08
N THR A 94 -0.74 -10.78 -2.31
CA THR A 94 -1.99 -11.06 -3.01
C THR A 94 -1.75 -11.51 -4.45
N LEU A 95 -0.69 -11.01 -5.07
CA LEU A 95 -0.24 -11.40 -6.42
C LEU A 95 0.66 -12.65 -6.43
N GLY A 96 0.82 -13.35 -5.30
CA GLY A 96 1.57 -14.60 -5.21
C GLY A 96 3.04 -14.47 -4.80
N ALA A 97 3.50 -13.26 -4.45
CA ALA A 97 4.84 -13.07 -3.91
C ALA A 97 4.97 -13.56 -2.48
N THR A 98 6.21 -13.73 -2.02
CA THR A 98 6.54 -14.03 -0.63
C THR A 98 7.14 -12.80 0.04
N VAL A 99 6.81 -12.57 1.31
CA VAL A 99 7.41 -11.55 2.17
C VAL A 99 8.26 -12.25 3.22
N LYS A 100 9.50 -11.81 3.35
CA LYS A 100 10.50 -12.36 4.28
C LYS A 100 11.38 -11.26 4.84
N ASP A 101 12.12 -11.57 5.89
CA ASP A 101 13.12 -10.65 6.43
C ASP A 101 14.19 -10.32 5.39
N ALA A 102 14.52 -9.04 5.28
CA ALA A 102 15.62 -8.58 4.46
C ALA A 102 16.96 -8.95 5.12
N PRO A 103 18.02 -9.17 4.34
CA PRO A 103 19.36 -9.47 4.89
C PRO A 103 19.86 -8.37 5.82
N VAL A 104 19.46 -7.13 5.56
CA VAL A 104 19.82 -5.95 6.36
C VAL A 104 18.58 -5.07 6.50
N LYS A 105 18.36 -4.57 7.72
CA LYS A 105 17.32 -3.56 7.98
C LYS A 105 17.73 -2.24 7.31
N GLU A 106 16.81 -1.65 6.56
CA GLU A 106 17.00 -0.36 5.91
C GLU A 106 16.21 0.73 6.63
N VAL A 107 16.92 1.69 7.22
CA VAL A 107 16.35 2.88 7.87
C VAL A 107 17.19 4.08 7.48
N GLY A 108 16.57 5.05 6.81
CA GLY A 108 17.25 6.28 6.38
C GLY A 108 17.01 6.62 4.91
N TRP A 109 17.61 7.70 4.48
CA TRP A 109 17.51 8.18 3.09
C TRP A 109 18.49 7.42 2.20
N ALA A 110 17.96 6.83 1.13
CA ALA A 110 18.76 6.11 0.14
C ALA A 110 18.12 6.21 -1.25
N PRO A 111 18.91 6.04 -2.32
CA PRO A 111 18.37 6.07 -3.67
C PRO A 111 17.57 4.80 -4.00
N VAL A 112 16.49 4.99 -4.74
CA VAL A 112 15.80 3.94 -5.49
C VAL A 112 15.98 4.18 -6.98
N PHE A 113 16.01 3.11 -7.77
CA PHE A 113 16.26 3.16 -9.20
C PHE A 113 15.06 2.60 -9.96
N LEU A 114 14.59 3.36 -10.94
CA LEU A 114 13.54 2.91 -11.85
C LEU A 114 14.01 1.67 -12.63
N LYS A 115 13.17 0.64 -12.64
CA LYS A 115 13.45 -0.62 -13.37
C LYS A 115 12.47 -0.86 -14.53
N SER A 116 11.51 0.05 -14.71
CA SER A 116 10.47 -0.08 -15.73
C SER A 116 10.01 1.32 -16.16
N ASP A 117 9.64 1.47 -17.40
CA ASP A 117 9.10 2.69 -18.01
C ASP A 117 7.56 2.69 -18.08
N VAL A 118 6.92 1.76 -17.38
CA VAL A 118 5.45 1.62 -17.35
C VAL A 118 4.77 2.89 -16.81
N ILE A 119 5.41 3.60 -15.89
CA ILE A 119 4.92 4.88 -15.38
C ILE A 119 5.74 6.00 -16.05
N PRO A 120 5.12 6.78 -16.97
CA PRO A 120 5.83 7.85 -17.65
C PRO A 120 6.25 8.95 -16.67
N ASP A 121 7.29 9.68 -17.04
CA ASP A 121 7.80 10.87 -16.34
C ASP A 121 8.35 10.62 -14.93
N LEU A 122 8.54 9.35 -14.52
CA LEU A 122 9.30 9.05 -13.31
C LEU A 122 10.80 9.24 -13.55
N PRO A 123 11.53 9.85 -12.60
CA PRO A 123 12.98 9.98 -12.70
C PRO A 123 13.66 8.62 -12.63
N GLU A 124 14.79 8.45 -13.33
CA GLU A 124 15.59 7.20 -13.31
C GLU A 124 16.06 6.84 -11.90
N ALA A 125 16.26 7.82 -11.04
CA ALA A 125 16.61 7.65 -9.64
C ALA A 125 15.93 8.70 -8.76
N SER A 126 15.53 8.30 -7.57
CA SER A 126 14.97 9.20 -6.54
C SER A 126 15.52 8.82 -5.17
N THR A 127 15.81 9.83 -4.34
CA THR A 127 16.17 9.59 -2.94
C THR A 127 14.89 9.56 -2.10
N VAL A 128 14.66 8.43 -1.43
CA VAL A 128 13.46 8.20 -0.61
C VAL A 128 13.85 7.76 0.80
N LEU A 129 12.92 7.93 1.73
CA LEU A 129 13.09 7.42 3.09
C LEU A 129 12.74 5.94 3.12
N HIS A 130 13.74 5.11 3.46
CA HIS A 130 13.56 3.70 3.76
C HIS A 130 13.26 3.52 5.24
N TRP A 131 12.26 2.68 5.56
CA TRP A 131 11.94 2.31 6.93
C TRP A 131 11.29 0.92 6.92
N HIS A 132 12.11 -0.10 6.66
CA HIS A 132 11.63 -1.49 6.60
C HIS A 132 12.73 -2.48 6.98
N GLN A 133 12.28 -3.66 7.40
CA GLN A 133 13.13 -4.81 7.70
C GLN A 133 12.72 -6.07 6.92
N GLN A 134 11.62 -6.00 6.18
CA GLN A 134 11.13 -7.08 5.33
C GLN A 134 11.14 -6.67 3.87
N MET A 135 11.30 -7.64 3.01
CA MET A 135 11.30 -7.50 1.56
C MET A 135 10.32 -8.51 0.95
N PHE A 136 9.84 -8.23 -0.23
CA PHE A 136 9.04 -9.16 -1.02
C PHE A 136 9.72 -9.53 -2.33
N THR A 137 9.40 -10.72 -2.85
CA THR A 137 9.78 -11.11 -4.20
C THR A 137 8.91 -10.35 -5.21
N ILE A 138 9.43 -10.15 -6.43
CA ILE A 138 8.60 -9.60 -7.50
C ILE A 138 7.58 -10.67 -7.90
N PRO A 139 6.27 -10.36 -7.93
CA PRO A 139 5.27 -11.28 -8.46
C PRO A 139 5.51 -11.60 -9.94
N ASN A 140 5.17 -12.80 -10.36
CA ASN A 140 5.29 -13.23 -11.76
C ASN A 140 4.14 -12.66 -12.62
#